data_3f6b30ef7c84c8cf76338737d18a6ca1
#
_entry.id   3f6b30ef7c84c8cf76338737d18a6ca1
#
_cell.length_a   1.000
_cell.length_b   1.000
_cell.length_c   1.000
_cell.angle_alpha   90.00
_cell.angle_beta   90.00
_cell.angle_gamma   90.00
#
_symmetry.space_group_name_H-M   'P 1'
#
loop_
_entity.id
_entity.type
_entity.pdbx_description
1 polymer ?
#
loop_
_entity_poly.entity_id
_entity_poly.type
_entity_poly.pdbx_seq_one_letter_code
_entity_poly.pdbx_strand_id
1 'polypeptide(L)'
;MKKKLFIFTNESIFLQDENYFCDNLDLKSTPEGLNKKFEVNLFGRKSFKKRAHEIKLKKIKIFSNIFSYLCEVIKSSKIDNTKFLIISISPYTFLICLLLKLYGKTPIVYLRSDGFGEYKAILGNIGKLIYHVMFFLISLISNLISCRKYILRGKKGIVVYPSQLDSVWLRRPKN
;
A
#
# COMPACT_ATOMS: atom_id res chain seq x y z
N MET A 1 -21.03 -11.95 5.60
CA MET A 1 -20.32 -11.20 4.50
C MET A 1 -18.95 -10.73 5.00
N LYS A 2 -17.91 -10.87 4.16
CA LYS A 2 -16.59 -10.29 4.48
C LYS A 2 -16.65 -8.77 4.45
N LYS A 3 -15.94 -8.09 5.38
CA LYS A 3 -15.77 -6.63 5.33
C LYS A 3 -14.92 -6.24 4.12
N LYS A 4 -15.24 -5.13 3.45
CA LYS A 4 -14.46 -4.61 2.32
C LYS A 4 -13.19 -3.93 2.82
N LEU A 5 -12.08 -4.21 2.15
CA LEU A 5 -10.79 -3.58 2.39
C LEU A 5 -10.28 -2.99 1.07
N PHE A 6 -10.12 -1.68 1.04
CA PHE A 6 -9.48 -0.99 -0.06
C PHE A 6 -8.01 -0.78 0.25
N ILE A 7 -7.14 -1.26 -0.62
CA ILE A 7 -5.69 -1.13 -0.49
C ILE A 7 -5.19 -0.18 -1.58
N PHE A 8 -4.53 0.89 -1.18
CA PHE A 8 -3.97 1.90 -2.07
C PHE A 8 -2.45 1.86 -2.01
N THR A 9 -1.82 1.90 -3.18
CA THR A 9 -0.37 1.91 -3.31
C THR A 9 0.08 2.80 -4.47
N ASN A 10 1.30 3.31 -4.38
CA ASN A 10 1.98 3.99 -5.50
C ASN A 10 2.75 3.00 -6.40
N GLU A 11 2.78 1.73 -6.05
CA GLU A 11 3.45 0.70 -6.83
C GLU A 11 2.81 0.52 -8.21
N SER A 12 3.65 0.20 -9.18
CA SER A 12 3.22 -0.02 -10.56
C SER A 12 2.80 -1.46 -10.77
N ILE A 13 1.62 -1.65 -11.33
CA ILE A 13 1.03 -2.95 -11.65
C ILE A 13 0.89 -3.07 -13.17
N PHE A 14 1.39 -4.16 -13.72
CA PHE A 14 1.31 -4.51 -15.13
C PHE A 14 0.13 -5.45 -15.37
N LEU A 15 -0.62 -5.21 -16.44
CA LEU A 15 -1.73 -6.07 -16.88
C LEU A 15 -1.32 -6.76 -18.17
N GLN A 16 -1.39 -8.08 -18.19
CA GLN A 16 -1.20 -8.93 -19.37
C GLN A 16 -2.20 -10.09 -19.32
N ASP A 17 -2.95 -10.30 -20.39
CA ASP A 17 -3.87 -11.43 -20.56
C ASP A 17 -4.81 -11.62 -19.34
N GLU A 18 -5.43 -10.52 -18.89
CA GLU A 18 -6.29 -10.43 -17.69
C GLU A 18 -5.59 -10.72 -16.35
N ASN A 19 -4.28 -11.01 -16.35
CA ASN A 19 -3.49 -11.22 -15.15
C ASN A 19 -2.71 -9.97 -14.76
N TYR A 20 -2.59 -9.74 -13.47
CA TYR A 20 -1.90 -8.57 -12.91
C TYR A 20 -0.56 -8.98 -12.30
N PHE A 21 0.48 -8.18 -12.57
CA PHE A 21 1.86 -8.47 -12.14
C PHE A 21 2.47 -7.26 -11.43
N CYS A 22 3.30 -7.52 -10.41
CA CYS A 22 4.10 -6.52 -9.70
C CYS A 22 5.54 -7.01 -9.51
N ASP A 23 6.46 -6.11 -9.12
CA ASP A 23 7.84 -6.52 -8.80
C ASP A 23 8.02 -6.77 -7.30
N ASN A 24 7.13 -6.24 -6.47
CA ASN A 24 7.28 -6.26 -5.03
C ASN A 24 6.48 -7.41 -4.41
N LEU A 25 7.17 -8.36 -3.78
CA LEU A 25 6.55 -9.50 -3.09
C LEU A 25 5.58 -9.09 -1.97
N ASP A 26 5.85 -7.98 -1.28
CA ASP A 26 4.92 -7.48 -0.25
C ASP A 26 3.62 -6.97 -0.86
N LEU A 27 3.69 -6.39 -2.07
CA LEU A 27 2.49 -5.96 -2.80
C LEU A 27 1.65 -7.16 -3.26
N LYS A 28 2.26 -8.30 -3.50
CA LYS A 28 1.57 -9.55 -3.79
C LYS A 28 1.03 -10.19 -2.50
N SER A 29 1.92 -10.51 -1.56
CA SER A 29 1.62 -11.36 -0.40
C SER A 29 0.68 -10.70 0.60
N THR A 30 0.81 -9.39 0.85
CA THR A 30 -0.03 -8.68 1.83
C THR A 30 -1.50 -8.65 1.42
N PRO A 31 -1.86 -8.19 0.19
CA PRO A 31 -3.26 -8.21 -0.23
C PRO A 31 -3.84 -9.63 -0.36
N GLU A 32 -3.07 -10.59 -0.89
CA GLU A 32 -3.51 -11.98 -1.01
C GLU A 32 -3.77 -12.62 0.36
N GLY A 33 -2.89 -12.38 1.33
CA GLY A 33 -3.06 -12.84 2.70
C GLY A 33 -4.31 -12.24 3.37
N LEU A 34 -4.52 -10.95 3.19
CA LEU A 34 -5.69 -10.24 3.74
C LEU A 34 -7.01 -10.67 3.07
N ASN A 35 -6.97 -11.13 1.81
CA ASN A 35 -8.15 -11.60 1.09
C ASN A 35 -8.79 -12.85 1.70
N LYS A 36 -8.07 -13.56 2.58
CA LYS A 36 -8.64 -14.67 3.36
C LYS A 36 -9.73 -14.18 4.34
N LYS A 37 -9.57 -12.98 4.92
CA LYS A 37 -10.47 -12.41 5.93
C LYS A 37 -11.33 -11.26 5.42
N PHE A 38 -10.88 -10.53 4.40
CA PHE A 38 -11.54 -9.36 3.82
C PHE A 38 -11.88 -9.60 2.35
N GLU A 39 -12.81 -8.82 1.82
CA GLU A 39 -12.98 -8.64 0.38
C GLU A 39 -12.03 -7.53 -0.07
N VAL A 40 -10.86 -7.93 -0.58
CA VAL A 40 -9.78 -7.01 -0.94
C VAL A 40 -10.03 -6.40 -2.31
N ASN A 41 -9.92 -5.06 -2.38
CA ASN A 41 -9.88 -4.27 -3.61
C ASN A 41 -8.51 -3.56 -3.66
N LEU A 42 -7.64 -3.97 -4.57
CA LEU A 42 -6.29 -3.42 -4.71
C LEU A 42 -6.25 -2.33 -5.79
N PHE A 43 -5.71 -1.17 -5.45
CA PHE A 43 -5.57 -0.02 -6.34
C PHE A 43 -4.10 0.38 -6.45
N GLY A 44 -3.60 0.42 -7.68
CA GLY A 44 -2.22 0.76 -7.97
C GLY A 44 -2.06 1.56 -9.26
N ARG A 45 -0.83 1.91 -9.60
CA ARG A 45 -0.51 2.63 -10.84
C ARG A 45 -0.35 1.65 -12.00
N LYS A 46 -0.74 2.06 -13.19
CA LYS A 46 -0.51 1.28 -14.41
C LYS A 46 0.98 1.26 -14.75
N SER A 47 1.52 0.06 -15.00
CA SER A 47 2.84 -0.15 -15.59
C SER A 47 2.69 -0.49 -17.07
N PHE A 48 3.63 0.00 -17.89
CA PHE A 48 3.79 -0.42 -19.28
C PHE A 48 4.92 -1.45 -19.45
N LYS A 49 5.67 -1.72 -18.38
CA LYS A 49 6.76 -2.70 -18.39
C LYS A 49 6.28 -3.97 -17.71
N LYS A 50 6.65 -5.13 -18.28
CA LYS A 50 6.39 -6.44 -17.67
C LYS A 50 6.96 -6.49 -16.26
N ARG A 51 6.25 -7.17 -15.36
CA ARG A 51 6.61 -7.36 -13.95
C ARG A 51 6.74 -8.84 -13.62
N ALA A 52 7.42 -9.17 -12.52
CA ALA A 52 7.85 -10.52 -12.23
C ALA A 52 6.81 -11.40 -11.54
N HIS A 53 5.99 -10.81 -10.64
CA HIS A 53 5.15 -11.60 -9.73
C HIS A 53 3.66 -11.39 -10.01
N GLU A 54 2.95 -12.46 -10.33
CA GLU A 54 1.50 -12.46 -10.51
C GLU A 54 0.78 -12.24 -9.18
N ILE A 55 -0.23 -11.34 -9.22
CA ILE A 55 -1.11 -11.02 -8.08
C ILE A 55 -2.43 -11.77 -8.24
N LYS A 56 -2.73 -12.70 -7.34
CA LYS A 56 -3.94 -13.54 -7.38
C LYS A 56 -5.09 -12.93 -6.59
N LEU A 57 -5.64 -11.83 -7.10
CA LEU A 57 -6.81 -11.15 -6.55
C LEU A 57 -7.87 -10.95 -7.62
N LYS A 58 -9.14 -11.06 -7.22
CA LYS A 58 -10.28 -10.85 -8.14
C LYS A 58 -10.56 -9.39 -8.47
N LYS A 59 -10.17 -8.47 -7.57
CA LYS A 59 -10.52 -7.04 -7.68
C LYS A 59 -9.27 -6.18 -7.63
N ILE A 60 -8.73 -5.89 -8.81
CA ILE A 60 -7.59 -4.99 -8.98
C ILE A 60 -8.00 -3.88 -9.95
N LYS A 61 -7.67 -2.64 -9.62
CA LYS A 61 -7.82 -1.48 -10.50
C LYS A 61 -6.49 -0.77 -10.64
N ILE A 62 -6.13 -0.44 -11.87
CA ILE A 62 -4.89 0.26 -12.18
C ILE A 62 -5.19 1.59 -12.86
N PHE A 63 -4.41 2.61 -12.53
CA PHE A 63 -4.64 3.98 -12.95
C PHE A 63 -3.42 4.58 -13.66
N SER A 64 -3.65 5.23 -14.79
CA SER A 64 -2.60 5.88 -15.57
C SER A 64 -2.31 7.30 -15.09
N ASN A 65 -3.27 7.95 -14.42
CA ASN A 65 -3.14 9.32 -13.91
C ASN A 65 -3.70 9.46 -12.50
N ILE A 66 -3.25 10.50 -11.80
CA ILE A 66 -3.62 10.75 -10.40
C ILE A 66 -5.11 11.13 -10.26
N PHE A 67 -5.69 11.85 -11.21
CA PHE A 67 -7.08 12.32 -11.10
C PHE A 67 -8.06 11.16 -11.10
N SER A 68 -7.91 10.21 -12.04
CA SER A 68 -8.75 9.01 -12.07
C SER A 68 -8.57 8.17 -10.80
N TYR A 69 -7.35 8.12 -10.24
CA TYR A 69 -7.08 7.44 -8.99
C TYR A 69 -7.83 8.10 -7.82
N LEU A 70 -7.70 9.44 -7.66
CA LEU A 70 -8.39 10.17 -6.60
C LEU A 70 -9.92 10.11 -6.72
N CYS A 71 -10.47 10.18 -7.95
CA CYS A 71 -11.91 9.96 -8.17
C CYS A 71 -12.38 8.59 -7.64
N GLU A 72 -11.59 7.54 -7.84
CA GLU A 72 -11.94 6.21 -7.32
C GLU A 72 -11.80 6.13 -5.79
N VAL A 73 -10.83 6.84 -5.20
CA VAL A 73 -10.74 7.00 -3.72
C VAL A 73 -12.00 7.64 -3.16
N ILE A 74 -12.49 8.73 -3.80
CA ILE A 74 -13.74 9.39 -3.39
C ILE A 74 -14.93 8.43 -3.47
N LYS A 75 -15.07 7.67 -4.57
CA LYS A 75 -16.13 6.67 -4.70
C LYS A 75 -16.04 5.60 -3.60
N SER A 76 -14.84 5.12 -3.32
CA SER A 76 -14.60 4.11 -2.29
C SER A 76 -14.88 4.62 -0.88
N SER A 77 -14.58 5.91 -0.61
CA SER A 77 -14.80 6.54 0.69
C SER A 77 -16.28 6.67 1.08
N LYS A 78 -17.17 6.70 0.09
CA LYS A 78 -18.63 6.77 0.29
C LYS A 78 -19.25 5.42 0.67
N ILE A 79 -18.51 4.32 0.55
CA ILE A 79 -19.02 2.99 0.88
C ILE A 79 -18.91 2.76 2.39
N ASP A 80 -20.02 2.37 3.01
CA ASP A 80 -20.06 2.10 4.43
C ASP A 80 -19.39 0.77 4.81
N ASN A 81 -19.02 0.64 6.08
CA ASN A 81 -18.40 -0.55 6.66
C ASN A 81 -17.13 -1.02 5.91
N THR A 82 -16.34 -0.06 5.46
CA THR A 82 -15.08 -0.30 4.74
C THR A 82 -13.86 0.02 5.59
N LYS A 83 -12.74 -0.63 5.29
CA LYS A 83 -11.41 -0.31 5.84
C LYS A 83 -10.50 0.13 4.70
N PHE A 84 -9.54 1.00 5.04
CA PHE A 84 -8.61 1.57 4.09
C PHE A 84 -7.18 1.30 4.55
N LEU A 85 -6.40 0.62 3.72
CA LEU A 85 -4.98 0.34 3.94
C LEU A 85 -4.17 1.05 2.87
N ILE A 86 -3.17 1.79 3.30
CA ILE A 86 -2.22 2.47 2.41
C ILE A 86 -0.87 1.82 2.57
N ILE A 87 -0.27 1.37 1.47
CA ILE A 87 1.06 0.75 1.48
C ILE A 87 2.09 1.81 1.10
N SER A 88 2.96 2.11 2.04
CA SER A 88 4.05 3.09 1.95
C SER A 88 3.59 4.55 1.74
N ILE A 89 4.42 5.49 2.17
CA ILE A 89 4.19 6.93 1.99
C ILE A 89 4.90 7.39 0.73
N SER A 90 4.14 8.01 -0.15
CA SER A 90 4.61 8.70 -1.36
C SER A 90 3.72 9.92 -1.61
N PRO A 91 4.04 10.85 -2.51
CA PRO A 91 3.16 11.97 -2.82
C PRO A 91 1.74 11.53 -3.22
N TYR A 92 1.60 10.45 -3.99
CA TYR A 92 0.30 9.88 -4.35
C TYR A 92 -0.49 9.37 -3.14
N THR A 93 0.13 8.55 -2.33
CA THR A 93 -0.53 7.94 -1.16
C THR A 93 -0.75 8.96 -0.04
N PHE A 94 0.07 9.99 0.04
CA PHE A 94 -0.14 11.15 0.92
C PHE A 94 -1.44 11.89 0.57
N LEU A 95 -1.64 12.22 -0.71
CA LEU A 95 -2.89 12.85 -1.18
C LEU A 95 -4.11 11.96 -0.91
N ILE A 96 -3.97 10.65 -1.10
CA ILE A 96 -5.03 9.68 -0.77
C ILE A 96 -5.37 9.71 0.72
N CYS A 97 -4.36 9.74 1.60
CA CYS A 97 -4.55 9.86 3.04
C CYS A 97 -5.35 11.11 3.42
N LEU A 98 -4.93 12.27 2.89
CA LEU A 98 -5.62 13.54 3.14
C LEU A 98 -7.06 13.49 2.66
N LEU A 99 -7.28 12.97 1.47
CA LEU A 99 -8.62 12.85 0.88
C LEU A 99 -9.52 11.94 1.73
N LEU A 100 -9.04 10.77 2.13
CA LEU A 100 -9.80 9.88 3.03
C LEU A 100 -10.15 10.57 4.34
N LYS A 101 -9.22 11.34 4.92
CA LYS A 101 -9.47 12.10 6.15
C LYS A 101 -10.54 13.15 5.95
N LEU A 102 -10.56 13.89 4.82
CA LEU A 102 -11.60 14.85 4.48
C LEU A 102 -13.00 14.20 4.40
N TYR A 103 -13.06 12.93 3.99
CA TYR A 103 -14.29 12.13 3.99
C TYR A 103 -14.57 11.42 5.32
N GLY A 104 -13.94 11.85 6.41
CA GLY A 104 -14.18 11.30 7.76
C GLY A 104 -13.65 9.87 7.98
N LYS A 105 -12.81 9.36 7.06
CA LYS A 105 -12.21 8.01 7.19
C LYS A 105 -10.85 8.11 7.86
N THR A 106 -10.51 7.10 8.66
CA THR A 106 -9.18 6.97 9.28
C THR A 106 -8.45 5.81 8.61
N PRO A 107 -7.53 6.08 7.67
CA PRO A 107 -6.78 5.02 7.01
C PRO A 107 -5.75 4.38 7.94
N ILE A 108 -5.39 3.15 7.63
CA ILE A 108 -4.24 2.45 8.19
C ILE A 108 -3.10 2.63 7.20
N VAL A 109 -1.93 3.10 7.67
CA VAL A 109 -0.74 3.27 6.81
C VAL A 109 0.31 2.25 7.21
N TYR A 110 0.68 1.39 6.28
CA TYR A 110 1.71 0.37 6.44
C TYR A 110 3.06 0.87 5.92
N LEU A 111 3.96 1.12 6.85
CA LEU A 111 5.34 1.58 6.61
C LEU A 111 6.24 0.36 6.43
N ARG A 112 6.57 0.01 5.18
CA ARG A 112 7.41 -1.15 4.84
C ARG A 112 8.90 -0.89 5.00
N SER A 113 9.32 0.32 4.65
CA SER A 113 10.72 0.73 4.50
C SER A 113 10.97 2.07 5.17
N ASP A 114 12.26 2.41 5.34
CA ASP A 114 12.67 3.72 5.85
C ASP A 114 12.61 4.77 4.73
N GLY A 115 11.44 5.35 4.52
CA GLY A 115 11.25 6.39 3.52
C GLY A 115 12.12 7.62 3.73
N PHE A 116 12.58 7.91 4.95
CA PHE A 116 13.57 9.00 5.18
C PHE A 116 14.89 8.71 4.47
N GLY A 117 15.37 7.47 4.57
CA GLY A 117 16.57 7.02 3.88
C GLY A 117 16.38 7.00 2.36
N GLU A 118 15.26 6.45 1.89
CA GLU A 118 14.94 6.37 0.47
C GLU A 118 14.84 7.74 -0.20
N TYR A 119 14.07 8.68 0.39
CA TYR A 119 13.93 10.01 -0.17
C TYR A 119 15.22 10.82 -0.10
N LYS A 120 16.03 10.62 0.95
CA LYS A 120 17.37 11.21 1.03
C LYS A 120 18.28 10.69 -0.09
N ALA A 121 18.23 9.40 -0.39
CA ALA A 121 19.04 8.80 -1.46
C ALA A 121 18.63 9.31 -2.86
N ILE A 122 17.33 9.59 -3.08
CA ILE A 122 16.82 10.04 -4.39
C ILE A 122 16.99 11.56 -4.60
N LEU A 123 16.67 12.37 -3.58
CA LEU A 123 16.55 13.84 -3.68
C LEU A 123 17.41 14.59 -2.65
N GLY A 124 18.34 13.90 -1.99
CA GLY A 124 19.19 14.52 -0.95
C GLY A 124 18.41 15.01 0.26
N ASN A 125 18.89 16.08 0.89
CA ASN A 125 18.27 16.63 2.11
C ASN A 125 16.85 17.18 1.86
N ILE A 126 16.56 17.68 0.67
CA ILE A 126 15.22 18.15 0.28
C ILE A 126 14.24 16.98 0.30
N GLY A 127 14.63 15.83 -0.25
CA GLY A 127 13.81 14.63 -0.19
C GLY A 127 13.50 14.18 1.23
N LYS A 128 14.51 14.21 2.12
CA LYS A 128 14.32 13.93 3.54
C LYS A 128 13.32 14.88 4.19
N LEU A 129 13.37 16.18 3.87
CA LEU A 129 12.43 17.18 4.38
C LEU A 129 11.00 16.93 3.86
N ILE A 130 10.84 16.69 2.56
CA ILE A 130 9.54 16.37 1.95
C ILE A 130 8.92 15.15 2.64
N TYR A 131 9.70 14.07 2.79
CA TYR A 131 9.20 12.87 3.46
C TYR A 131 8.85 13.14 4.92
N HIS A 132 9.64 13.97 5.63
CA HIS A 132 9.35 14.35 7.02
C HIS A 132 7.99 15.03 7.15
N VAL A 133 7.69 15.99 6.28
CA VAL A 133 6.39 16.69 6.29
C VAL A 133 5.24 15.70 6.00
N MET A 134 5.37 14.87 4.98
CA MET A 134 4.35 13.86 4.66
C MET A 134 4.15 12.88 5.82
N PHE A 135 5.22 12.34 6.39
CA PHE A 135 5.16 11.41 7.52
C PHE A 135 4.54 12.05 8.76
N PHE A 136 4.93 13.30 9.09
CA PHE A 136 4.39 14.03 10.23
C PHE A 136 2.87 14.17 10.09
N LEU A 137 2.39 14.71 8.98
CA LEU A 137 0.95 14.93 8.74
C LEU A 137 0.17 13.61 8.74
N ILE A 138 0.67 12.57 8.05
CA ILE A 138 0.05 11.25 8.04
C ILE A 138 -0.03 10.66 9.44
N SER A 139 1.01 10.83 10.27
CA SER A 139 1.02 10.31 11.64
C SER A 139 -0.05 10.92 12.55
N LEU A 140 -0.58 12.10 12.21
CA LEU A 140 -1.67 12.75 12.95
C LEU A 140 -3.06 12.28 12.52
N ILE A 141 -3.22 11.80 11.30
CA ILE A 141 -4.52 11.54 10.70
C ILE A 141 -4.80 10.05 10.43
N SER A 142 -3.83 9.18 10.66
CA SER A 142 -3.91 7.75 10.36
C SER A 142 -3.43 6.86 11.50
N ASN A 143 -3.77 5.56 11.41
CA ASN A 143 -3.19 4.54 12.27
C ASN A 143 -1.95 3.94 11.58
N LEU A 144 -0.80 3.97 12.25
CA LEU A 144 0.45 3.48 11.67
C LEU A 144 0.67 2.00 12.01
N ILE A 145 1.07 1.25 11.00
CA ILE A 145 1.62 -0.11 11.13
C ILE A 145 3.01 -0.10 10.50
N SER A 146 3.97 -0.75 11.12
CA SER A 146 5.33 -0.83 10.59
C SER A 146 5.93 -2.22 10.75
N CYS A 147 6.82 -2.60 9.84
CA CYS A 147 7.60 -3.84 9.96
C CYS A 147 8.74 -3.74 10.98
N ARG A 148 9.13 -2.54 11.39
CA ARG A 148 10.22 -2.30 12.36
C ARG A 148 9.94 -1.07 13.21
N LYS A 149 10.24 -1.15 14.51
CA LYS A 149 9.97 -0.08 15.49
C LYS A 149 10.63 1.26 15.13
N TYR A 150 11.86 1.23 14.62
CA TYR A 150 12.59 2.48 14.32
C TYR A 150 11.95 3.30 13.19
N ILE A 151 11.21 2.66 12.26
CA ILE A 151 10.51 3.34 11.16
C ILE A 151 9.40 4.25 11.69
N LEU A 152 8.81 3.91 12.82
CA LEU A 152 7.78 4.74 13.47
C LEU A 152 8.32 6.06 14.02
N ARG A 153 9.64 6.22 14.14
CA ARG A 153 10.29 7.48 14.61
C ARG A 153 9.64 8.05 15.88
N GLY A 154 9.34 7.19 16.85
CA GLY A 154 8.69 7.58 18.11
C GLY A 154 7.19 7.85 18.02
N LYS A 155 6.57 7.75 16.85
CA LYS A 155 5.11 7.88 16.72
C LYS A 155 4.41 6.60 17.20
N LYS A 156 3.18 6.78 17.70
CA LYS A 156 2.33 5.65 18.11
C LYS A 156 1.96 4.80 16.89
N GLY A 157 2.16 3.49 16.99
CA GLY A 157 1.86 2.56 15.90
C GLY A 157 2.04 1.12 16.34
N ILE A 158 1.61 0.18 15.48
CA ILE A 158 1.72 -1.26 15.72
C ILE A 158 2.89 -1.80 14.91
N VAL A 159 3.78 -2.56 15.56
CA VAL A 159 4.85 -3.29 14.87
C VAL A 159 4.30 -4.66 14.49
N VAL A 160 4.41 -5.01 13.22
CA VAL A 160 4.04 -6.31 12.67
C VAL A 160 5.27 -6.94 11.99
N TYR A 161 5.33 -8.25 11.98
CA TYR A 161 6.41 -9.00 11.33
C TYR A 161 5.84 -9.73 10.12
N PRO A 162 5.80 -9.05 8.95
CA PRO A 162 5.30 -9.69 7.73
C PRO A 162 6.25 -10.80 7.32
N SER A 163 5.69 -11.96 6.99
CA SER A 163 6.46 -13.02 6.34
C SER A 163 6.35 -12.83 4.82
N GLN A 164 7.49 -12.73 4.16
CA GLN A 164 7.59 -12.78 2.69
C GLN A 164 7.67 -14.22 2.17
N LEU A 165 7.67 -15.20 3.08
CA LEU A 165 7.73 -16.61 2.73
C LEU A 165 6.35 -17.06 2.22
N ASP A 166 6.33 -17.55 1.02
CA ASP A 166 5.18 -18.25 0.44
C ASP A 166 5.24 -19.75 0.81
N SER A 167 4.11 -20.44 0.68
CA SER A 167 4.01 -21.90 0.86
C SER A 167 5.01 -22.69 -0.01
N VAL A 168 5.45 -22.10 -1.13
CA VAL A 168 6.48 -22.68 -1.98
C VAL A 168 7.82 -22.82 -1.27
N TRP A 169 8.18 -21.90 -0.37
CA TRP A 169 9.42 -21.94 0.42
C TRP A 169 9.41 -23.02 1.49
N LEU A 170 8.21 -23.45 1.90
CA LEU A 170 8.02 -24.51 2.90
C LEU A 170 8.07 -25.91 2.28
N ARG A 171 8.05 -26.01 0.95
CA ARG A 171 8.21 -27.28 0.27
C ARG A 171 9.67 -27.67 0.28
N ARG A 172 10.01 -28.69 1.06
CA ARG A 172 11.35 -29.28 0.99
C ARG A 172 11.61 -29.73 -0.45
N PRO A 173 12.80 -29.45 -1.03
CA PRO A 173 13.17 -30.07 -2.29
C PRO A 173 13.07 -31.58 -2.11
N LYS A 174 12.38 -32.27 -2.99
CA LYS A 174 12.42 -33.72 -3.06
C LYS A 174 13.83 -34.06 -3.58
N ASN A 175 14.70 -34.57 -2.71
CA ASN A 175 15.93 -35.22 -3.11
C ASN A 175 15.60 -36.46 -3.93
#